data_e506861985bb2c8d97e88da98788d663
#
_entry.id   e506861985bb2c8d97e88da98788d663
#
_cell.length_a   1.000
_cell.length_b   1.000
_cell.length_c   1.000
_cell.angle_alpha   90.00
_cell.angle_beta   90.00
_cell.angle_gamma   90.00
#
_symmetry.space_group_name_H-M   'P 1'
#
loop_
_entity.id
_entity.type
_entity.pdbx_description
1 polymer ?
#
loop_
_entity_poly.entity_id
_entity_poly.type
_entity_poly.pdbx_seq_one_letter_code
_entity_poly.pdbx_strand_id
1 'polypeptide(L)'
;MTMPDNTDFKASPDDRFNFAQAIEDFKTGILNKRFPIMVTSETPPILRRLDLSDKGMRIFNRKITIPYSVIEKAIGERASTSTGDRHCISLETLKQLPEALYNPVMILDSNTENSLEIFVELTDRNNKPVMIALHLDQKIEPEGKRRQDYLVHSIRSVYGKDNIKTPINRLLEGHGRYVDLKKIKSWFAAFGVQSPGAHEIQLHSPYTIIVDSTEVKSVSAKISKKIQKKQDDDLLSPEMSIDPVSPKKETASSMKMKM
;
A
#
# COMPACT_ATOMS: atom_id res chain seq x y z
N MET A 1 -0.60 -20.28 -2.01
CA MET A 1 -0.32 -19.13 -2.88
C MET A 1 0.85 -18.37 -2.26
N THR A 2 2.06 -18.48 -2.83
CA THR A 2 3.27 -17.83 -2.30
C THR A 2 3.14 -16.35 -2.54
N MET A 3 3.19 -15.54 -1.48
CA MET A 3 3.23 -14.09 -1.56
C MET A 3 4.51 -13.68 -2.30
N PRO A 4 4.45 -12.87 -3.35
CA PRO A 4 5.66 -12.25 -3.89
C PRO A 4 6.28 -11.36 -2.82
N ASP A 5 7.60 -11.29 -2.85
CA ASP A 5 8.44 -10.55 -1.91
C ASP A 5 7.93 -9.11 -1.77
N ASN A 6 7.66 -8.68 -0.53
CA ASN A 6 7.11 -7.35 -0.22
C ASN A 6 8.16 -6.23 -0.36
N THR A 7 9.37 -6.57 -0.82
CA THR A 7 10.51 -5.65 -0.86
C THR A 7 10.52 -4.69 -2.06
N ASP A 8 9.62 -4.88 -3.04
CA ASP A 8 9.66 -4.16 -4.32
C ASP A 8 8.49 -3.20 -4.58
N PHE A 9 7.58 -3.01 -3.61
CA PHE A 9 6.51 -2.04 -3.80
C PHE A 9 6.99 -0.64 -3.45
N LYS A 10 7.30 0.14 -4.48
CA LYS A 10 7.64 1.57 -4.35
C LYS A 10 6.59 2.41 -5.04
N ALA A 11 6.34 3.59 -4.50
CA ALA A 11 5.57 4.60 -5.21
C ALA A 11 6.25 4.92 -6.54
N SER A 12 5.45 5.18 -7.57
CA SER A 12 6.01 5.53 -8.87
C SER A 12 6.89 6.79 -8.74
N PRO A 13 7.98 6.90 -9.50
CA PRO A 13 8.80 8.11 -9.50
C PRO A 13 7.98 9.37 -9.82
N ASP A 14 7.02 9.25 -10.74
CA ASP A 14 6.12 10.34 -11.14
C ASP A 14 5.20 10.76 -9.99
N ASP A 15 4.61 9.81 -9.26
CA ASP A 15 3.76 10.14 -8.11
C ASP A 15 4.55 10.88 -7.04
N ARG A 16 5.78 10.42 -6.74
CA ARG A 16 6.65 11.07 -5.76
C ARG A 16 7.02 12.50 -6.17
N PHE A 17 7.41 12.66 -7.43
CA PHE A 17 7.81 13.97 -7.97
C PHE A 17 6.62 14.93 -8.01
N ASN A 18 5.49 14.52 -8.59
CA ASN A 18 4.30 15.35 -8.74
C ASN A 18 3.71 15.76 -7.38
N PHE A 19 3.69 14.84 -6.41
CA PHE A 19 3.22 15.17 -5.07
C PHE A 19 4.17 16.11 -4.33
N ALA A 20 5.49 15.88 -4.42
CA ALA A 20 6.48 16.79 -3.82
C ALA A 20 6.38 18.19 -4.41
N GLN A 21 6.19 18.32 -5.73
CA GLN A 21 5.96 19.60 -6.40
C GLN A 21 4.66 20.27 -5.90
N ALA A 22 3.57 19.49 -5.79
CA ALA A 22 2.32 20.02 -5.28
C ALA A 22 2.42 20.55 -3.82
N ILE A 23 3.28 19.94 -2.98
CA ILE A 23 3.55 20.45 -1.64
C ILE A 23 4.35 21.77 -1.69
N GLU A 24 5.27 21.95 -2.63
CA GLU A 24 5.94 23.25 -2.84
C GLU A 24 4.95 24.30 -3.35
N ASP A 25 4.08 23.97 -4.30
CA ASP A 25 3.04 24.86 -4.81
C ASP A 25 2.01 25.22 -3.73
N PHE A 26 1.72 24.30 -2.81
CA PHE A 26 0.95 24.59 -1.60
C PHE A 26 1.62 25.69 -0.77
N LYS A 27 2.93 25.54 -0.47
CA LYS A 27 3.71 26.49 0.33
C LYS A 27 3.74 27.88 -0.31
N THR A 28 3.80 27.97 -1.64
CA THR A 28 3.82 29.22 -2.39
C THR A 28 2.42 29.83 -2.63
N GLY A 29 1.36 29.11 -2.25
CA GLY A 29 -0.03 29.57 -2.40
C GLY A 29 -0.57 29.49 -3.83
N ILE A 30 0.12 28.79 -4.74
CA ILE A 30 -0.26 28.67 -6.17
C ILE A 30 -1.42 27.69 -6.35
N LEU A 31 -1.55 26.69 -5.45
CA LEU A 31 -2.55 25.64 -5.58
C LEU A 31 -3.99 26.13 -5.45
N ASN A 32 -4.86 25.57 -6.27
CA ASN A 32 -6.30 25.77 -6.13
C ASN A 32 -6.83 24.99 -4.92
N LYS A 33 -7.24 25.72 -3.88
CA LYS A 33 -7.74 25.15 -2.60
C LYS A 33 -9.01 24.29 -2.73
N ARG A 34 -9.70 24.40 -3.86
CA ARG A 34 -10.98 23.72 -4.09
C ARG A 34 -10.79 22.23 -4.38
N PHE A 35 -9.68 21.85 -5.02
CA PHE A 35 -9.46 20.49 -5.47
C PHE A 35 -8.48 19.74 -4.58
N PRO A 36 -8.72 18.43 -4.33
CA PRO A 36 -7.76 17.63 -3.60
C PRO A 36 -6.51 17.34 -4.45
N ILE A 37 -5.37 17.26 -3.79
CA ILE A 37 -4.08 16.94 -4.40
C ILE A 37 -3.96 15.43 -4.54
N MET A 38 -3.48 14.95 -5.68
CA MET A 38 -3.20 13.53 -5.89
C MET A 38 -1.90 13.16 -5.15
N VAL A 39 -1.98 12.14 -4.29
CA VAL A 39 -0.84 11.56 -3.57
C VAL A 39 -0.26 10.40 -4.36
N THR A 40 -1.12 9.45 -4.81
CA THR A 40 -0.73 8.33 -5.67
C THR A 40 -1.74 8.17 -6.80
N SER A 41 -1.28 7.78 -7.98
CA SER A 41 -2.11 7.53 -9.16
C SER A 41 -2.91 6.22 -9.04
N GLU A 42 -2.47 5.31 -8.19
CA GLU A 42 -3.12 4.03 -7.90
C GLU A 42 -3.06 3.70 -6.40
N THR A 43 -3.91 2.76 -5.99
CA THR A 43 -3.89 2.21 -4.63
C THR A 43 -2.67 1.29 -4.47
N PRO A 44 -1.83 1.51 -3.44
CA PRO A 44 -0.70 0.63 -3.14
C PRO A 44 -1.10 -0.85 -3.09
N PRO A 45 -0.27 -1.76 -3.64
CA PRO A 45 -0.61 -3.19 -3.70
C PRO A 45 -0.92 -3.80 -2.34
N ILE A 46 -0.27 -3.34 -1.28
CA ILE A 46 -0.53 -3.83 0.08
C ILE A 46 -1.96 -3.54 0.51
N LEU A 47 -2.48 -2.34 0.25
CA LEU A 47 -3.86 -1.97 0.56
C LEU A 47 -4.86 -2.83 -0.22
N ARG A 48 -4.61 -3.09 -1.50
CA ARG A 48 -5.48 -3.92 -2.36
C ARG A 48 -5.58 -5.38 -1.91
N ARG A 49 -4.62 -5.86 -1.11
CA ARG A 49 -4.56 -7.23 -0.59
C ARG A 49 -5.23 -7.40 0.76
N LEU A 50 -5.59 -6.32 1.44
CA LEU A 50 -6.24 -6.42 2.73
C LEU A 50 -7.54 -7.21 2.62
N ASP A 51 -7.74 -8.14 3.55
CA ASP A 51 -8.99 -8.86 3.69
C ASP A 51 -9.94 -8.04 4.57
N LEU A 52 -11.01 -7.54 3.97
CA LEU A 52 -12.10 -6.80 4.59
C LEU A 52 -13.43 -7.52 4.39
N SER A 53 -13.40 -8.84 4.14
CA SER A 53 -14.59 -9.65 3.88
C SER A 53 -15.53 -9.71 5.08
N ASP A 54 -15.00 -9.66 6.30
CA ASP A 54 -15.77 -9.53 7.54
C ASP A 54 -16.63 -8.25 7.60
N LYS A 55 -16.26 -7.23 6.82
CA LYS A 55 -17.01 -5.98 6.67
C LYS A 55 -17.81 -5.90 5.37
N GLY A 56 -17.81 -6.97 4.58
CA GLY A 56 -18.42 -6.98 3.25
C GLY A 56 -17.76 -6.00 2.26
N MET A 57 -16.51 -5.64 2.47
CA MET A 57 -15.78 -4.62 1.70
C MET A 57 -14.66 -5.23 0.88
N ARG A 58 -14.29 -4.51 -0.19
CA ARG A 58 -13.10 -4.75 -1.01
C ARG A 58 -12.47 -3.43 -1.40
N ILE A 59 -11.13 -3.35 -1.34
CA ILE A 59 -10.40 -2.18 -1.78
C ILE A 59 -10.13 -2.27 -3.28
N PHE A 60 -10.64 -1.31 -4.03
CA PHE A 60 -10.43 -1.20 -5.47
C PHE A 60 -9.17 -0.39 -5.79
N ASN A 61 -8.61 -0.60 -6.99
CA ASN A 61 -7.52 0.24 -7.48
C ASN A 61 -8.06 1.63 -7.83
N ARG A 62 -7.69 2.63 -7.04
CA ARG A 62 -8.12 4.03 -7.17
C ARG A 62 -6.95 4.96 -6.86
N LYS A 63 -7.07 6.20 -7.30
CA LYS A 63 -6.17 7.27 -6.87
C LYS A 63 -6.33 7.52 -5.38
N ILE A 64 -5.24 7.86 -4.71
CA ILE A 64 -5.26 8.40 -3.35
C ILE A 64 -5.07 9.90 -3.42
N THR A 65 -5.92 10.65 -2.75
CA THR A 65 -5.90 12.11 -2.74
C THR A 65 -5.87 12.65 -1.31
N ILE A 66 -5.41 13.89 -1.16
CA ILE A 66 -5.43 14.63 0.11
C ILE A 66 -6.08 16.00 -0.11
N PRO A 67 -7.14 16.35 0.63
CA PRO A 67 -7.73 17.67 0.58
C PRO A 67 -6.76 18.75 1.08
N TYR A 68 -6.82 19.95 0.48
CA TYR A 68 -6.01 21.10 0.89
C TYR A 68 -6.11 21.38 2.40
N SER A 69 -7.32 21.36 2.95
CA SER A 69 -7.57 21.61 4.38
C SER A 69 -6.94 20.57 5.31
N VAL A 70 -6.68 19.35 4.81
CA VAL A 70 -5.97 18.32 5.58
C VAL A 70 -4.48 18.63 5.67
N ILE A 71 -3.89 19.17 4.60
CA ILE A 71 -2.51 19.65 4.62
C ILE A 71 -2.36 20.81 5.60
N GLU A 72 -3.25 21.84 5.54
CA GLU A 72 -3.23 22.96 6.49
C GLU A 72 -3.27 22.48 7.96
N LYS A 73 -4.12 21.49 8.25
CA LYS A 73 -4.18 20.89 9.59
C LYS A 73 -2.90 20.15 9.95
N ALA A 74 -2.38 19.33 9.03
CA ALA A 74 -1.21 18.50 9.26
C ALA A 74 0.03 19.33 9.63
N ILE A 75 0.25 20.46 8.97
CA ILE A 75 1.39 21.34 9.23
C ILE A 75 1.15 22.33 10.39
N GLY A 76 -0.06 22.34 10.96
CA GLY A 76 -0.40 23.18 12.11
C GLY A 76 -0.84 24.61 11.76
N GLU A 77 -1.07 24.93 10.48
CA GLU A 77 -1.64 26.23 10.07
C GLU A 77 -3.11 26.36 10.48
N ARG A 78 -3.82 25.22 10.58
CA ARG A 78 -5.21 25.16 11.02
C ARG A 78 -5.37 24.22 12.20
N ALA A 79 -6.05 24.66 13.25
CA ALA A 79 -6.39 23.83 14.38
C ALA A 79 -7.38 22.70 13.99
N SER A 80 -7.29 21.55 14.66
CA SER A 80 -8.31 20.52 14.56
C SER A 80 -9.64 21.03 15.10
N THR A 81 -10.74 20.75 14.39
CA THR A 81 -12.08 21.17 14.82
C THR A 81 -12.59 20.41 16.04
N SER A 82 -12.05 19.20 16.30
CA SER A 82 -12.50 18.32 17.39
C SER A 82 -11.77 18.55 18.71
N THR A 83 -10.49 18.90 18.66
CA THR A 83 -9.64 19.01 19.88
C THR A 83 -9.01 20.39 20.02
N GLY A 84 -9.04 21.23 18.98
CA GLY A 84 -8.28 22.48 18.93
C GLY A 84 -6.77 22.29 18.76
N ASP A 85 -6.29 21.02 18.75
CA ASP A 85 -4.88 20.70 18.65
C ASP A 85 -4.34 20.97 17.24
N ARG A 86 -3.11 21.41 17.18
CA ARG A 86 -2.37 21.59 15.95
C ARG A 86 -1.46 20.39 15.71
N HIS A 87 -1.56 19.79 14.54
CA HIS A 87 -0.61 18.77 14.13
C HIS A 87 0.74 19.42 13.78
N CYS A 88 1.81 18.65 13.91
CA CYS A 88 3.17 19.18 13.76
C CYS A 88 3.94 18.44 12.66
N ILE A 89 3.28 18.07 11.57
CA ILE A 89 3.93 17.42 10.43
C ILE A 89 4.76 18.47 9.66
N SER A 90 5.99 18.13 9.30
CA SER A 90 6.79 18.98 8.42
C SER A 90 6.37 18.82 6.95
N LEU A 91 6.61 19.82 6.12
CA LEU A 91 6.38 19.70 4.67
C LEU A 91 7.25 18.59 4.07
N GLU A 92 8.48 18.42 4.58
CA GLU A 92 9.37 17.35 4.13
C GLU A 92 8.85 15.96 4.51
N THR A 93 8.22 15.83 5.67
CA THR A 93 7.51 14.59 6.05
C THR A 93 6.30 14.34 5.15
N LEU A 94 5.53 15.39 4.81
CA LEU A 94 4.39 15.26 3.90
C LEU A 94 4.81 14.79 2.51
N LYS A 95 5.90 15.29 1.94
CA LYS A 95 6.41 14.87 0.62
C LYS A 95 6.71 13.36 0.54
N GLN A 96 6.94 12.71 1.67
CA GLN A 96 7.22 11.28 1.74
C GLN A 96 5.96 10.40 1.79
N LEU A 97 4.75 10.98 1.84
CA LEU A 97 3.50 10.21 1.94
C LEU A 97 3.31 9.18 0.80
N PRO A 98 3.63 9.48 -0.48
CA PRO A 98 3.51 8.46 -1.52
C PRO A 98 4.29 7.19 -1.18
N GLU A 99 5.56 7.31 -0.82
CA GLU A 99 6.41 6.17 -0.47
C GLU A 99 5.96 5.49 0.82
N ALA A 100 5.55 6.26 1.82
CA ALA A 100 5.08 5.76 3.10
C ALA A 100 3.83 4.88 2.99
N LEU A 101 2.91 5.20 2.07
CA LEU A 101 1.70 4.42 1.81
C LEU A 101 2.02 3.06 1.16
N TYR A 102 3.13 2.95 0.42
CA TYR A 102 3.60 1.68 -0.15
C TYR A 102 4.33 0.80 0.87
N ASN A 103 4.84 1.41 1.96
CA ASN A 103 5.67 0.76 2.98
C ASN A 103 5.14 0.96 4.40
N PRO A 104 3.88 0.62 4.72
CA PRO A 104 3.35 0.79 6.06
C PRO A 104 4.05 -0.12 7.09
N VAL A 105 4.05 0.28 8.35
CA VAL A 105 4.44 -0.54 9.50
C VAL A 105 3.30 -1.46 9.90
N MET A 106 2.11 -0.87 10.04
CA MET A 106 0.87 -1.60 10.30
C MET A 106 -0.34 -0.84 9.78
N ILE A 107 -1.42 -1.57 9.52
CA ILE A 107 -2.71 -1.02 9.12
C ILE A 107 -3.77 -1.59 10.04
N LEU A 108 -4.56 -0.71 10.62
CA LEU A 108 -5.69 -1.05 11.49
C LEU A 108 -7.00 -0.57 10.87
N ASP A 109 -8.09 -1.22 11.27
CA ASP A 109 -9.42 -0.66 11.07
C ASP A 109 -9.54 0.66 11.80
N SER A 110 -10.22 1.62 11.21
CA SER A 110 -10.63 2.84 11.92
C SER A 110 -11.97 2.64 12.63
N ASN A 111 -12.23 3.43 13.67
CA ASN A 111 -13.55 3.55 14.27
C ASN A 111 -14.55 4.27 13.35
N THR A 112 -14.05 4.93 12.32
CA THR A 112 -14.88 5.55 11.27
C THR A 112 -15.15 4.52 10.19
N GLU A 113 -16.41 4.39 9.79
CA GLU A 113 -16.82 3.50 8.70
C GLU A 113 -16.03 3.77 7.43
N ASN A 114 -15.71 2.71 6.68
CA ASN A 114 -14.95 2.76 5.43
C ASN A 114 -13.58 3.46 5.54
N SER A 115 -12.95 3.39 6.71
CA SER A 115 -11.66 4.03 6.95
C SER A 115 -10.64 3.06 7.52
N LEU A 116 -9.37 3.36 7.23
CA LEU A 116 -8.19 2.66 7.74
C LEU A 116 -7.26 3.63 8.46
N GLU A 117 -6.58 3.16 9.49
CA GLU A 117 -5.47 3.85 10.15
C GLU A 117 -4.16 3.20 9.70
N ILE A 118 -3.32 3.93 8.99
CA ILE A 118 -2.06 3.47 8.43
C ILE A 118 -0.92 4.10 9.21
N PHE A 119 -0.11 3.28 9.87
CA PHE A 119 1.08 3.70 10.61
C PHE A 119 2.30 3.50 9.73
N VAL A 120 3.18 4.49 9.69
CA VAL A 120 4.34 4.56 8.80
C VAL A 120 5.62 4.88 9.55
N GLU A 121 6.80 4.64 8.94
CA GLU A 121 8.12 4.92 9.54
C GLU A 121 8.51 6.41 9.49
N LEU A 122 7.52 7.30 9.49
CA LEU A 122 7.74 8.73 9.54
C LEU A 122 7.46 9.27 10.95
N THR A 123 8.08 10.39 11.28
CA THR A 123 7.82 11.12 12.52
C THR A 123 7.39 12.56 12.24
N ASP A 124 6.64 13.13 13.18
CA ASP A 124 6.35 14.56 13.21
C ASP A 124 7.54 15.36 13.79
N ARG A 125 7.39 16.70 13.87
CA ARG A 125 8.41 17.60 14.44
C ARG A 125 8.69 17.32 15.93
N ASN A 126 7.82 16.60 16.61
CA ASN A 126 7.95 16.22 18.02
C ASN A 126 8.43 14.77 18.17
N ASN A 127 8.94 14.16 17.11
CA ASN A 127 9.37 12.76 17.04
C ASN A 127 8.25 11.75 17.38
N LYS A 128 6.98 12.12 17.17
CA LYS A 128 5.86 11.18 17.33
C LYS A 128 5.65 10.42 16.03
N PRO A 129 5.30 9.13 16.10
CA PRO A 129 5.05 8.32 14.92
C PRO A 129 3.86 8.85 14.14
N VAL A 130 4.00 8.92 12.81
CA VAL A 130 2.95 9.43 11.93
C VAL A 130 1.91 8.36 11.66
N MET A 131 0.64 8.78 11.80
CA MET A 131 -0.55 8.02 11.42
C MET A 131 -1.30 8.76 10.30
N ILE A 132 -1.74 7.99 9.30
CA ILE A 132 -2.53 8.45 8.17
C ILE A 132 -3.92 7.83 8.29
N ALA A 133 -4.97 8.63 8.38
CA ALA A 133 -6.35 8.17 8.29
C ALA A 133 -6.79 8.21 6.82
N LEU A 134 -7.05 7.03 6.24
CA LEU A 134 -7.47 6.85 4.85
C LEU A 134 -8.94 6.46 4.80
N HIS A 135 -9.77 7.25 4.13
CA HIS A 135 -11.16 6.94 3.85
C HIS A 135 -11.29 6.34 2.44
N LEU A 136 -11.94 5.19 2.37
CA LEU A 136 -12.09 4.43 1.13
C LEU A 136 -13.27 4.92 0.31
N ASP A 137 -13.15 4.85 -1.03
CA ASP A 137 -14.24 5.06 -2.00
C ASP A 137 -15.04 6.37 -1.83
N GLN A 138 -14.34 7.47 -1.62
CA GLN A 138 -14.95 8.78 -1.54
C GLN A 138 -15.30 9.33 -2.93
N LYS A 139 -16.49 9.92 -3.04
CA LYS A 139 -16.88 10.68 -4.23
C LYS A 139 -16.25 12.05 -4.21
N ILE A 140 -15.62 12.42 -5.31
CA ILE A 140 -15.11 13.77 -5.56
C ILE A 140 -15.58 14.29 -6.91
N GLU A 141 -15.75 15.61 -7.01
CA GLU A 141 -15.95 16.29 -8.30
C GLU A 141 -14.57 16.61 -8.89
N PRO A 142 -14.24 16.16 -10.11
CA PRO A 142 -12.99 16.51 -10.76
C PRO A 142 -13.01 17.94 -11.28
N GLU A 143 -11.81 18.53 -11.39
CA GLU A 143 -11.63 19.83 -12.01
C GLU A 143 -12.12 19.84 -13.46
N GLY A 144 -12.94 20.84 -13.80
CA GLY A 144 -13.42 21.07 -15.17
C GLY A 144 -14.52 20.15 -15.68
N LYS A 145 -14.95 19.14 -14.92
CA LYS A 145 -16.04 18.23 -15.33
C LYS A 145 -17.23 18.35 -14.37
N ARG A 146 -18.21 19.15 -14.73
CA ARG A 146 -19.48 19.22 -14.00
C ARG A 146 -20.23 17.87 -14.15
N ARG A 147 -20.67 17.28 -13.03
CA ARG A 147 -21.56 16.10 -12.93
C ARG A 147 -20.95 14.70 -13.16
N GLN A 148 -19.63 14.53 -13.10
CA GLN A 148 -19.05 13.19 -13.04
C GLN A 148 -18.39 12.99 -11.68
N ASP A 149 -19.03 12.22 -10.80
CA ASP A 149 -18.41 11.78 -9.55
C ASP A 149 -17.33 10.74 -9.85
N TYR A 150 -16.15 10.95 -9.29
CA TYR A 150 -15.09 9.94 -9.31
C TYR A 150 -14.91 9.38 -7.91
N LEU A 151 -14.76 8.07 -7.84
CA LEU A 151 -14.39 7.42 -6.58
C LEU A 151 -12.89 7.42 -6.42
N VAL A 152 -12.41 7.92 -5.28
CA VAL A 152 -11.01 7.95 -4.87
C VAL A 152 -10.90 7.47 -3.43
N HIS A 153 -9.70 7.09 -3.01
CA HIS A 153 -9.40 7.01 -1.58
C HIS A 153 -8.90 8.38 -1.13
N SER A 154 -9.37 8.86 0.01
CA SER A 154 -9.06 10.21 0.50
C SER A 154 -8.37 10.16 1.86
N ILE A 155 -7.20 10.77 1.96
CA ILE A 155 -6.55 11.02 3.25
C ILE A 155 -7.35 12.06 4.00
N ARG A 156 -7.84 11.70 5.19
CA ARG A 156 -8.68 12.57 6.03
C ARG A 156 -7.90 13.25 7.14
N SER A 157 -6.77 12.65 7.52
CA SER A 157 -5.89 13.21 8.53
C SER A 157 -4.48 12.63 8.41
N VAL A 158 -3.47 13.44 8.75
CA VAL A 158 -2.08 13.03 8.93
C VAL A 158 -1.58 13.71 10.19
N TYR A 159 -1.16 12.94 11.19
CA TYR A 159 -0.69 13.50 12.45
C TYR A 159 0.23 12.56 13.22
N GLY A 160 1.05 13.11 14.12
CA GLY A 160 1.85 12.37 15.07
C GLY A 160 0.98 11.79 16.18
N LYS A 161 1.11 10.49 16.48
CA LYS A 161 0.33 9.78 17.49
C LYS A 161 1.02 9.83 18.84
N ASP A 162 0.37 10.43 19.85
CA ASP A 162 0.92 10.57 21.19
C ASP A 162 0.98 9.24 21.95
N ASN A 163 -0.07 8.46 21.86
CA ASN A 163 -0.20 7.22 22.63
C ASN A 163 -0.13 6.00 21.72
N ILE A 164 1.07 5.39 21.65
CA ILE A 164 1.32 4.17 20.86
C ILE A 164 0.69 2.92 21.47
N LYS A 165 0.45 2.89 22.77
CA LYS A 165 -0.19 1.74 23.43
C LYS A 165 -1.60 1.50 22.90
N THR A 166 -2.32 2.56 22.54
CA THR A 166 -3.66 2.43 21.97
C THR A 166 -3.70 1.62 20.67
N PRO A 167 -2.88 1.92 19.61
CA PRO A 167 -2.87 1.07 18.43
C PRO A 167 -2.41 -0.36 18.68
N ILE A 168 -1.50 -0.60 19.65
CA ILE A 168 -1.12 -1.97 20.04
C ILE A 168 -2.32 -2.72 20.59
N ASN A 169 -3.03 -2.13 21.54
CA ASN A 169 -4.21 -2.76 22.13
C ASN A 169 -5.24 -3.08 21.05
N ARG A 170 -5.51 -2.14 20.13
CA ARG A 170 -6.42 -2.38 19.03
C ARG A 170 -5.96 -3.48 18.08
N LEU A 171 -4.65 -3.60 17.84
CA LEU A 171 -4.10 -4.71 17.08
C LEU A 171 -4.40 -6.06 17.76
N LEU A 172 -4.22 -6.14 19.09
CA LEU A 172 -4.50 -7.33 19.90
C LEU A 172 -6.01 -7.57 20.09
N GLU A 173 -6.85 -6.55 19.95
CA GLU A 173 -8.32 -6.66 19.94
C GLU A 173 -8.89 -7.13 18.59
N GLY A 174 -8.03 -7.45 17.62
CA GLY A 174 -8.46 -8.00 16.33
C GLY A 174 -8.74 -6.94 15.25
N HIS A 175 -8.41 -5.67 15.49
CA HIS A 175 -8.55 -4.60 14.50
C HIS A 175 -7.40 -4.49 13.49
N GLY A 176 -6.42 -5.41 13.57
CA GLY A 176 -5.29 -5.48 12.65
C GLY A 176 -5.69 -5.95 11.27
N ARG A 177 -5.13 -5.33 10.21
CA ARG A 177 -5.29 -5.76 8.81
C ARG A 177 -3.96 -6.10 8.16
N TYR A 178 -2.90 -5.46 8.59
CA TYR A 178 -1.54 -5.70 8.12
C TYR A 178 -0.53 -5.37 9.21
N VAL A 179 0.52 -6.15 9.30
CA VAL A 179 1.67 -5.91 10.17
C VAL A 179 2.95 -6.38 9.50
N ASP A 180 3.95 -5.50 9.43
CA ASP A 180 5.33 -5.86 9.14
C ASP A 180 6.08 -6.09 10.47
N LEU A 181 6.35 -7.35 10.79
CA LEU A 181 6.95 -7.73 12.08
C LEU A 181 8.34 -7.16 12.30
N LYS A 182 9.12 -6.95 11.24
CA LYS A 182 10.45 -6.38 11.34
C LYS A 182 10.36 -4.89 11.67
N LYS A 183 9.53 -4.17 10.92
CA LYS A 183 9.34 -2.73 11.11
C LYS A 183 8.68 -2.44 12.44
N ILE A 184 7.65 -3.20 12.83
CA ILE A 184 6.94 -2.96 14.08
C ILE A 184 7.82 -3.16 15.31
N LYS A 185 8.75 -4.12 15.31
CA LYS A 185 9.71 -4.33 16.39
C LYS A 185 10.62 -3.12 16.58
N SER A 186 11.26 -2.66 15.50
CA SER A 186 12.14 -1.49 15.53
C SER A 186 11.36 -0.22 15.86
N TRP A 187 10.16 -0.09 15.31
CA TRP A 187 9.30 1.07 15.50
C TRP A 187 8.84 1.19 16.97
N PHE A 188 8.35 0.11 17.59
CA PHE A 188 7.98 0.12 19.01
C PHE A 188 9.16 0.29 19.95
N ALA A 189 10.32 -0.31 19.61
CA ALA A 189 11.54 -0.14 20.40
C ALA A 189 11.98 1.33 20.46
N ALA A 190 11.84 2.08 19.35
CA ALA A 190 12.13 3.51 19.29
C ALA A 190 11.26 4.35 20.26
N PHE A 191 10.10 3.82 20.66
CA PHE A 191 9.18 4.47 21.59
C PHE A 191 9.11 3.78 22.98
N GLY A 192 10.05 2.88 23.26
CA GLY A 192 10.13 2.19 24.56
C GLY A 192 8.98 1.21 24.83
N VAL A 193 8.37 0.66 23.80
CA VAL A 193 7.23 -0.27 23.90
C VAL A 193 7.61 -1.65 23.37
N GLN A 194 7.18 -2.71 24.07
CA GLN A 194 7.36 -4.08 23.62
C GLN A 194 6.40 -4.39 22.45
N SER A 195 6.94 -4.98 21.39
CA SER A 195 6.15 -5.42 20.23
C SER A 195 5.48 -6.77 20.52
N PRO A 196 4.19 -6.95 20.15
CA PRO A 196 3.55 -8.25 20.20
C PRO A 196 4.19 -9.24 19.21
N GLY A 197 4.13 -10.52 19.53
CA GLY A 197 4.61 -11.59 18.65
C GLY A 197 3.63 -11.89 17.50
N ALA A 198 4.13 -12.51 16.42
CA ALA A 198 3.28 -12.93 15.29
C ALA A 198 2.13 -13.84 15.73
N HIS A 199 2.41 -14.81 16.58
CA HIS A 199 1.40 -15.74 17.12
C HIS A 199 0.32 -15.02 17.94
N GLU A 200 0.69 -14.04 18.75
CA GLU A 200 -0.23 -13.26 19.55
C GLU A 200 -1.19 -12.44 18.66
N ILE A 201 -0.66 -11.80 17.60
CA ILE A 201 -1.46 -11.07 16.62
C ILE A 201 -2.42 -12.02 15.89
N GLN A 202 -1.94 -13.19 15.45
CA GLN A 202 -2.73 -14.16 14.69
C GLN A 202 -3.90 -14.73 15.49
N LEU A 203 -3.74 -14.93 16.79
CA LEU A 203 -4.81 -15.42 17.66
C LEU A 203 -6.02 -14.49 17.70
N HIS A 204 -5.78 -13.20 17.62
CA HIS A 204 -6.80 -12.17 17.78
C HIS A 204 -7.40 -11.67 16.45
N SER A 205 -6.70 -11.86 15.32
CA SER A 205 -7.19 -11.40 14.02
C SER A 205 -6.79 -12.33 12.88
N PRO A 206 -7.66 -13.25 12.46
CA PRO A 206 -7.41 -14.15 11.33
C PRO A 206 -7.30 -13.39 9.99
N TYR A 207 -7.80 -12.16 9.90
CA TYR A 207 -7.75 -11.32 8.69
C TYR A 207 -6.48 -10.48 8.59
N THR A 208 -5.58 -10.56 9.57
CA THR A 208 -4.34 -9.79 9.56
C THR A 208 -3.30 -10.44 8.65
N ILE A 209 -2.82 -9.68 7.67
CA ILE A 209 -1.64 -10.05 6.87
C ILE A 209 -0.40 -9.77 7.71
N ILE A 210 0.33 -10.83 8.08
CA ILE A 210 1.58 -10.73 8.83
C ILE A 210 2.73 -10.98 7.87
N VAL A 211 3.68 -10.04 7.80
CA VAL A 211 4.89 -10.15 6.99
C VAL A 211 6.11 -10.16 7.91
N ASP A 212 6.95 -11.19 7.77
CA ASP A 212 8.29 -11.21 8.37
C ASP A 212 9.34 -11.21 7.25
N SER A 213 9.91 -10.05 7.01
CA SER A 213 10.89 -9.86 5.95
C SER A 213 12.20 -10.64 6.16
N THR A 214 12.40 -11.28 7.33
CA THR A 214 13.55 -12.16 7.59
C THR A 214 13.32 -13.57 7.06
N GLU A 215 12.09 -14.09 7.12
CA GLU A 215 11.74 -15.41 6.58
C GLU A 215 11.66 -15.43 5.05
N VAL A 216 11.19 -14.34 4.44
CA VAL A 216 11.04 -14.23 2.99
C VAL A 216 12.38 -14.33 2.27
N LYS A 217 13.47 -13.77 2.80
CA LYS A 217 14.81 -13.91 2.23
C LYS A 217 15.31 -15.35 2.26
N SER A 218 14.96 -16.13 3.29
CA SER A 218 15.36 -17.53 3.40
C SER A 218 14.58 -18.45 2.43
N VAL A 219 13.30 -18.15 2.20
CA VAL A 219 12.45 -18.91 1.27
C VAL A 219 12.81 -18.57 -0.18
N SER A 220 13.02 -17.30 -0.51
CA SER A 220 13.45 -16.86 -1.84
C SER A 220 14.80 -17.50 -2.23
N ALA A 221 15.78 -17.49 -1.32
CA ALA A 221 17.08 -18.16 -1.56
C ALA A 221 16.95 -19.67 -1.76
N LYS A 222 16.03 -20.34 -1.05
CA LYS A 222 15.75 -21.77 -1.23
C LYS A 222 15.06 -22.08 -2.56
N ILE A 223 14.13 -21.22 -2.98
CA ILE A 223 13.40 -21.35 -4.26
C ILE A 223 14.36 -21.11 -5.43
N SER A 224 15.19 -20.05 -5.37
CA SER A 224 16.19 -19.77 -6.41
C SER A 224 17.19 -20.93 -6.58
N LYS A 225 17.68 -21.51 -5.48
CA LYS A 225 18.54 -22.70 -5.53
C LYS A 225 17.83 -23.94 -6.12
N LYS A 226 16.53 -24.09 -5.87
CA LYS A 226 15.75 -25.22 -6.39
C LYS A 226 15.45 -25.08 -7.88
N ILE A 227 15.24 -23.86 -8.37
CA ILE A 227 15.06 -23.53 -9.80
C ILE A 227 16.38 -23.75 -10.55
N GLN A 228 17.49 -23.22 -10.00
CA GLN A 228 18.83 -23.39 -10.59
C GLN A 228 19.17 -24.90 -10.74
N LYS A 229 18.96 -25.70 -9.67
CA LYS A 229 19.21 -27.12 -9.71
C LYS A 229 18.35 -27.87 -10.75
N LYS A 230 17.11 -27.44 -10.95
CA LYS A 230 16.21 -28.05 -11.95
C LYS A 230 16.63 -27.70 -13.39
N GLN A 231 17.16 -26.47 -13.62
CA GLN A 231 17.71 -26.06 -14.91
C GLN A 231 19.01 -26.78 -15.22
N ASP A 232 19.87 -27.06 -14.23
CA ASP A 232 21.12 -27.80 -14.40
C ASP A 232 20.86 -29.30 -14.68
N ASP A 233 19.80 -29.87 -14.05
CA ASP A 233 19.38 -31.27 -14.28
C ASP A 233 18.71 -31.44 -15.66
N ASP A 234 18.00 -30.46 -16.19
CA ASP A 234 17.38 -30.49 -17.53
C ASP A 234 18.41 -30.34 -18.68
N LEU A 235 19.57 -29.73 -18.39
CA LEU A 235 20.68 -29.58 -19.34
C LEU A 235 21.53 -30.86 -19.48
N LEU A 236 21.37 -31.85 -18.61
CA LEU A 236 22.11 -33.11 -18.59
C LEU A 236 21.34 -34.29 -19.19
N SER A 237 20.16 -34.08 -19.80
CA SER A 237 19.42 -35.16 -20.49
C SER A 237 20.00 -35.37 -21.89
N PRO A 238 20.37 -36.62 -22.25
CA PRO A 238 20.98 -36.89 -23.57
C PRO A 238 19.96 -36.77 -24.70
N GLU A 239 20.44 -36.20 -25.79
CA GLU A 239 19.74 -36.06 -27.07
C GLU A 239 19.07 -37.37 -27.52
N MET A 240 17.76 -37.36 -27.60
CA MET A 240 17.04 -38.41 -28.34
C MET A 240 17.16 -38.14 -29.84
N SER A 241 17.79 -39.11 -30.53
CA SER A 241 17.95 -39.16 -31.98
C SER A 241 16.59 -39.05 -32.68
N ILE A 242 16.46 -38.10 -33.59
CA ILE A 242 15.30 -37.94 -34.47
C ILE A 242 15.55 -38.78 -35.73
N ASP A 243 14.78 -39.83 -35.93
CA ASP A 243 14.70 -40.54 -37.19
C ASP A 243 13.95 -39.71 -38.27
N PRO A 244 14.41 -39.71 -39.54
CA PRO A 244 13.81 -38.87 -40.58
C PRO A 244 12.49 -39.48 -41.08
N VAL A 245 11.40 -38.76 -40.93
CA VAL A 245 10.08 -39.10 -41.52
C VAL A 245 10.04 -38.71 -43.00
N SER A 246 9.77 -39.70 -43.85
CA SER A 246 9.57 -39.58 -45.30
C SER A 246 8.34 -38.73 -45.67
N PRO A 247 8.35 -38.01 -46.83
CA PRO A 247 7.27 -37.12 -47.24
C PRO A 247 6.08 -37.87 -47.81
N LYS A 248 4.86 -37.63 -47.28
CA LYS A 248 3.59 -38.05 -47.88
C LYS A 248 3.09 -37.05 -48.87
N LYS A 249 2.74 -37.55 -50.07
CA LYS A 249 2.19 -36.90 -51.25
C LYS A 249 0.91 -36.13 -50.97
N GLU A 250 0.86 -34.94 -51.54
CA GLU A 250 -0.35 -34.14 -51.79
C GLU A 250 -1.29 -34.86 -52.72
N THR A 251 -2.58 -34.90 -52.42
CA THR A 251 -3.65 -35.12 -53.39
C THR A 251 -4.58 -33.92 -53.35
N ALA A 252 -4.58 -33.24 -54.50
CA ALA A 252 -5.49 -32.19 -54.83
C ALA A 252 -6.91 -32.70 -54.99
N SER A 253 -7.90 -31.97 -54.46
CA SER A 253 -9.31 -32.10 -54.88
C SER A 253 -9.98 -30.77 -54.94
N SER A 254 -10.15 -30.40 -56.15
CA SER A 254 -11.04 -29.45 -56.86
C SER A 254 -12.25 -28.87 -56.09
N MET A 255 -12.30 -27.62 -56.21
CA MET A 255 -13.36 -26.63 -56.46
C MET A 255 -14.71 -27.17 -56.91
N LYS A 256 -15.81 -26.78 -56.26
CA LYS A 256 -17.07 -26.44 -56.93
C LYS A 256 -17.77 -25.27 -56.31
N MET A 257 -17.82 -24.20 -57.04
CA MET A 257 -18.67 -23.00 -56.96
C MET A 257 -20.12 -23.38 -57.32
N LYS A 258 -21.14 -22.90 -56.60
CA LYS A 258 -22.51 -22.64 -57.08
C LYS A 258 -23.03 -21.44 -56.32
N MET A 259 -23.33 -20.47 -57.06
CA MET A 259 -24.43 -19.54 -57.26
C MET A 259 -25.35 -19.31 -56.06
#